data_d3ade25a55d6c13ce4c3d953d1ad9e1c
#
_entry.id   d3ade25a55d6c13ce4c3d953d1ad9e1c
#
_cell.length_a   1.000
_cell.length_b   1.000
_cell.length_c   1.000
_cell.angle_alpha   90.00
_cell.angle_beta   90.00
_cell.angle_gamma   90.00
#
_symmetry.space_group_name_H-M   'P 1'
#
loop_
_entity.id
_entity.type
_entity.pdbx_description
1 polymer ?
#
loop_
_entity_poly.entity_id
_entity_poly.type
_entity_poly.pdbx_seq_one_letter_code
_entity_poly.pdbx_strand_id
1 'polypeptide(L)'
;MSKIIGIDLGTTNSCVAVMEGGQPVVIANTEGARTTPSVVAFTKTGERLVGEPAKRQAVTNAEKTISSIKREMGTDHKVDIDGKKYSPQEISAMILQKLKADAEGYLGEKVTEAVITVPAYFNDAQRQATKDAGKIAGLDVKRIINEPTAAALAYGLDNEKEQKIMVYDLGGGTFDVSVIEIGDGVIEVLSTAGNNRLGGDDFDKKVTDYMLSEFKRTEGVDLSNDKMALQRLKEAAEKAKKELSSATTTNINLPFITATAEGPKHFDMNLTRAKFDELTHDLVELTAEPVRRALSDAGITASELGQVLLVGGSSRIPAVQDKVRQLTGKEPSKNLNPDECVALGASVQGGKLAGDAGAGDILLLDVTPLSLSIETMGGIATRLIERNTTIPTKKSQIFSTAADNQTAVDINVVQGERQFAKDNKSLGQFR
;
A
#
# COMPACT_ATOMS: atom_id res chain seq x y z
N MET A 1 -8.19 8.60 -29.45
CA MET A 1 -7.11 8.79 -28.47
C MET A 1 -7.01 7.51 -27.65
N SER A 2 -5.80 7.04 -27.33
CA SER A 2 -5.64 5.86 -26.48
C SER A 2 -6.14 6.15 -25.06
N LYS A 3 -6.71 5.14 -24.41
CA LYS A 3 -7.19 5.23 -23.02
C LYS A 3 -6.02 5.32 -22.05
N ILE A 4 -6.18 6.12 -21.00
CA ILE A 4 -5.26 6.15 -19.86
C ILE A 4 -5.89 5.30 -18.75
N ILE A 5 -5.23 4.21 -18.37
CA ILE A 5 -5.72 3.31 -17.33
C ILE A 5 -5.33 3.82 -15.95
N GLY A 6 -6.16 3.49 -14.96
CA GLY A 6 -5.86 3.71 -13.55
C GLY A 6 -5.42 2.40 -12.89
N ILE A 7 -4.32 2.43 -12.17
CA ILE A 7 -3.74 1.26 -11.51
C ILE A 7 -3.58 1.51 -10.02
N ASP A 8 -4.13 0.60 -9.24
CA ASP A 8 -3.78 0.39 -7.84
C ASP A 8 -2.76 -0.75 -7.76
N LEU A 9 -1.50 -0.40 -7.56
CA LEU A 9 -0.42 -1.37 -7.34
C LEU A 9 -0.33 -1.67 -5.83
N GLY A 10 -1.16 -2.61 -5.37
CA GLY A 10 -1.25 -2.95 -3.95
C GLY A 10 -0.18 -3.93 -3.47
N THR A 11 0.03 -4.01 -2.16
CA THR A 11 0.97 -4.97 -1.56
C THR A 11 0.53 -6.41 -1.78
N THR A 12 -0.73 -6.71 -1.53
CA THR A 12 -1.30 -8.06 -1.64
C THR A 12 -2.01 -8.28 -2.95
N ASN A 13 -2.84 -7.32 -3.37
CA ASN A 13 -3.60 -7.37 -4.60
C ASN A 13 -3.48 -6.05 -5.36
N SER A 14 -3.51 -6.14 -6.67
CA SER A 14 -3.53 -5.02 -7.59
C SER A 14 -4.83 -4.97 -8.36
N CYS A 15 -5.20 -3.80 -8.86
CA CYS A 15 -6.43 -3.59 -9.58
C CYS A 15 -6.22 -2.58 -10.71
N VAL A 16 -6.89 -2.77 -11.82
CA VAL A 16 -6.85 -1.85 -12.97
C VAL A 16 -8.26 -1.45 -13.37
N ALA A 17 -8.43 -0.18 -13.69
CA ALA A 17 -9.71 0.39 -14.10
C ALA A 17 -9.52 1.39 -15.26
N VAL A 18 -10.61 1.71 -15.93
CA VAL A 18 -10.64 2.64 -17.04
C VAL A 18 -11.97 3.39 -17.06
N MET A 19 -11.96 4.61 -17.59
CA MET A 19 -13.21 5.34 -17.89
C MET A 19 -13.86 4.75 -19.14
N GLU A 20 -15.11 4.40 -19.03
CA GLU A 20 -15.90 3.81 -20.09
C GLU A 20 -17.34 4.32 -20.01
N GLY A 21 -17.83 4.94 -21.06
CA GLY A 21 -19.18 5.50 -21.07
C GLY A 21 -19.44 6.56 -20.01
N GLY A 22 -18.42 7.33 -19.63
CA GLY A 22 -18.52 8.38 -18.62
C GLY A 22 -18.45 7.87 -17.16
N GLN A 23 -18.17 6.58 -16.95
CA GLN A 23 -18.09 5.94 -15.64
C GLN A 23 -16.76 5.18 -15.47
N PRO A 24 -16.18 5.15 -14.27
CA PRO A 24 -15.04 4.31 -14.01
C PRO A 24 -15.47 2.83 -13.91
N VAL A 25 -14.74 1.96 -14.57
CA VAL A 25 -15.03 0.51 -14.65
C VAL A 25 -13.78 -0.27 -14.31
N VAL A 26 -13.89 -1.23 -13.39
CA VAL A 26 -12.80 -2.19 -13.11
C VAL A 26 -12.67 -3.15 -14.29
N ILE A 27 -11.44 -3.35 -14.74
CA ILE A 27 -11.11 -4.33 -15.78
C ILE A 27 -10.85 -5.68 -15.12
N ALA A 28 -11.67 -6.69 -15.47
CA ALA A 28 -11.43 -8.06 -15.06
C ALA A 28 -10.17 -8.60 -15.76
N ASN A 29 -9.36 -9.37 -15.03
CA ASN A 29 -8.18 -10.01 -15.60
C ASN A 29 -8.55 -11.22 -16.48
N THR A 30 -7.56 -11.84 -17.12
CA THR A 30 -7.76 -13.01 -17.99
C THR A 30 -8.28 -14.24 -17.23
N GLU A 31 -8.11 -14.28 -15.91
CA GLU A 31 -8.66 -15.31 -15.03
C GLU A 31 -10.10 -15.02 -14.59
N GLY A 32 -10.68 -13.90 -15.02
CA GLY A 32 -12.03 -13.48 -14.70
C GLY A 32 -12.19 -12.77 -13.35
N ALA A 33 -11.10 -12.47 -12.65
CA ALA A 33 -11.13 -11.78 -11.37
C ALA A 33 -10.98 -10.26 -11.54
N ARG A 34 -11.54 -9.51 -10.61
CA ARG A 34 -11.49 -8.03 -10.59
C ARG A 34 -10.21 -7.49 -9.96
N THR A 35 -9.55 -8.30 -9.14
CA THR A 35 -8.24 -8.00 -8.57
C THR A 35 -7.24 -9.08 -8.96
N THR A 36 -5.97 -8.72 -9.00
CA THR A 36 -4.87 -9.61 -9.36
C THR A 36 -3.92 -9.70 -8.19
N PRO A 37 -3.61 -10.90 -7.68
CA PRO A 37 -2.59 -11.06 -6.65
C PRO A 37 -1.26 -10.43 -7.07
N SER A 38 -0.66 -9.63 -6.19
CA SER A 38 0.64 -9.00 -6.42
C SER A 38 1.77 -10.02 -6.15
N VAL A 39 1.73 -11.12 -6.89
CA VAL A 39 2.62 -12.28 -6.74
C VAL A 39 3.29 -12.59 -8.06
N VAL A 40 4.60 -12.81 -8.02
CA VAL A 40 5.43 -13.20 -9.17
C VAL A 40 6.15 -14.50 -8.82
N ALA A 41 6.17 -15.45 -9.74
CA ALA A 41 6.89 -16.70 -9.57
C ALA A 41 7.69 -17.06 -10.81
N PHE A 42 8.80 -17.78 -10.60
CA PHE A 42 9.64 -18.33 -11.66
C PHE A 42 9.61 -19.85 -11.53
N THR A 43 9.19 -20.52 -12.59
CA THR A 43 9.13 -22.00 -12.63
C THR A 43 10.52 -22.60 -12.79
N LYS A 44 10.61 -23.92 -12.62
CA LYS A 44 11.87 -24.68 -12.83
C LYS A 44 12.41 -24.55 -14.26
N THR A 45 11.54 -24.31 -15.23
CA THR A 45 11.91 -24.12 -16.64
C THR A 45 12.21 -22.65 -16.99
N GLY A 46 12.17 -21.74 -16.01
CA GLY A 46 12.44 -20.32 -16.20
C GLY A 46 11.22 -19.51 -16.69
N GLU A 47 10.06 -20.12 -16.79
CA GLU A 47 8.82 -19.40 -17.11
C GLU A 47 8.41 -18.49 -15.95
N ARG A 48 7.96 -17.28 -16.29
CA ARG A 48 7.49 -16.31 -15.31
C ARG A 48 5.97 -16.35 -15.21
N LEU A 49 5.47 -16.51 -13.97
CA LEU A 49 4.05 -16.45 -13.65
C LEU A 49 3.76 -15.18 -12.85
N VAL A 50 2.61 -14.57 -13.08
CA VAL A 50 2.18 -13.36 -12.37
C VAL A 50 0.69 -13.49 -12.01
N GLY A 51 0.35 -13.06 -10.80
CA GLY A 51 -1.01 -13.06 -10.33
C GLY A 51 -1.47 -14.40 -9.77
N GLU A 52 -2.68 -14.79 -10.05
CA GLU A 52 -3.28 -16.03 -9.54
C GLU A 52 -2.48 -17.29 -9.89
N PRO A 53 -1.99 -17.47 -11.12
CA PRO A 53 -1.12 -18.62 -11.44
C PRO A 53 0.14 -18.69 -10.55
N ALA A 54 0.75 -17.55 -10.25
CA ALA A 54 1.90 -17.49 -9.35
C ALA A 54 1.53 -17.87 -7.93
N LYS A 55 0.42 -17.34 -7.43
CA LYS A 55 -0.08 -17.62 -6.08
C LYS A 55 -0.42 -19.09 -5.87
N ARG A 56 -1.08 -19.72 -6.84
CA ARG A 56 -1.50 -21.13 -6.74
C ARG A 56 -0.37 -22.12 -6.57
N GLN A 57 0.79 -21.86 -7.16
CA GLN A 57 1.95 -22.75 -7.10
C GLN A 57 2.96 -22.39 -6.00
N ALA A 58 2.67 -21.37 -5.16
CA ALA A 58 3.59 -20.86 -4.16
C ALA A 58 4.04 -21.92 -3.16
N VAL A 59 3.15 -22.80 -2.72
CA VAL A 59 3.46 -23.88 -1.76
C VAL A 59 4.56 -24.82 -2.30
N THR A 60 4.50 -25.17 -3.57
CA THR A 60 5.47 -26.10 -4.21
C THR A 60 6.72 -25.40 -4.74
N ASN A 61 6.75 -24.07 -4.71
CA ASN A 61 7.83 -23.26 -5.26
C ASN A 61 8.06 -21.98 -4.42
N ALA A 62 8.08 -22.13 -3.11
CA ALA A 62 8.16 -20.99 -2.18
C ALA A 62 9.43 -20.15 -2.39
N GLU A 63 10.56 -20.76 -2.72
CA GLU A 63 11.83 -20.05 -2.90
C GLU A 63 11.87 -19.13 -4.13
N LYS A 64 11.08 -19.43 -5.15
CA LYS A 64 11.02 -18.66 -6.39
C LYS A 64 9.68 -17.93 -6.58
N THR A 65 8.92 -17.77 -5.52
CA THR A 65 7.68 -17.03 -5.49
C THR A 65 7.84 -15.80 -4.61
N ILE A 66 7.59 -14.63 -5.20
CA ILE A 66 7.76 -13.32 -4.54
C ILE A 66 6.39 -12.72 -4.28
N SER A 67 6.11 -12.37 -3.03
CA SER A 67 4.92 -11.64 -2.61
C SER A 67 5.32 -10.42 -1.79
N SER A 68 4.41 -9.46 -1.66
CA SER A 68 4.58 -8.26 -0.83
C SER A 68 5.80 -7.41 -1.19
N ILE A 69 6.23 -7.42 -2.44
CA ILE A 69 7.43 -6.69 -2.89
C ILE A 69 7.29 -5.17 -2.71
N LYS A 70 6.08 -4.64 -2.68
CA LYS A 70 5.81 -3.22 -2.45
C LYS A 70 6.44 -2.71 -1.14
N ARG A 71 6.59 -3.57 -0.12
CA ARG A 71 7.25 -3.22 1.15
C ARG A 71 8.73 -2.90 0.99
N GLU A 72 9.35 -3.36 -0.09
CA GLU A 72 10.78 -3.14 -0.39
C GLU A 72 11.01 -1.99 -1.38
N MET A 73 9.95 -1.34 -1.86
CA MET A 73 10.06 -0.20 -2.78
C MET A 73 10.86 0.93 -2.14
N GLY A 74 11.75 1.52 -2.92
CA GLY A 74 12.63 2.60 -2.45
C GLY A 74 13.82 2.14 -1.61
N THR A 75 14.05 0.82 -1.49
CA THR A 75 15.20 0.22 -0.82
C THR A 75 16.17 -0.41 -1.83
N ASP A 76 17.32 -0.84 -1.35
CA ASP A 76 18.33 -1.55 -2.13
C ASP A 76 18.16 -3.10 -2.10
N HIS A 77 17.04 -3.57 -1.57
CA HIS A 77 16.71 -5.00 -1.52
C HIS A 77 16.81 -5.64 -2.91
N LYS A 78 17.36 -6.84 -2.97
CA LYS A 78 17.44 -7.64 -4.19
C LYS A 78 16.83 -9.02 -3.95
N VAL A 79 16.05 -9.46 -4.93
CA VAL A 79 15.52 -10.82 -4.98
C VAL A 79 16.45 -11.64 -5.90
N ASP A 80 17.04 -12.69 -5.35
CA ASP A 80 17.91 -13.60 -6.13
C ASP A 80 17.09 -14.79 -6.65
N ILE A 81 17.01 -14.91 -7.97
CA ILE A 81 16.37 -16.03 -8.65
C ILE A 81 17.39 -16.64 -9.61
N ASP A 82 17.88 -17.84 -9.27
CA ASP A 82 18.85 -18.59 -10.07
C ASP A 82 20.12 -17.76 -10.41
N GLY A 83 20.59 -16.98 -9.44
CA GLY A 83 21.77 -16.12 -9.59
C GLY A 83 21.52 -14.78 -10.25
N LYS A 84 20.32 -14.51 -10.76
CA LYS A 84 19.91 -13.20 -11.26
C LYS A 84 19.23 -12.41 -10.15
N LYS A 85 19.70 -11.19 -9.94
CA LYS A 85 19.18 -10.28 -8.90
C LYS A 85 18.18 -9.31 -9.51
N TYR A 86 17.00 -9.27 -8.92
CA TYR A 86 15.91 -8.35 -9.30
C TYR A 86 15.68 -7.29 -8.23
N SER A 87 15.52 -6.05 -8.66
CA SER A 87 15.10 -4.96 -7.77
C SER A 87 13.60 -5.04 -7.48
N PRO A 88 13.11 -4.38 -6.42
CA PRO A 88 11.67 -4.26 -6.19
C PRO A 88 10.92 -3.63 -7.37
N GLN A 89 11.53 -2.66 -8.05
CA GLN A 89 10.98 -2.03 -9.25
C GLN A 89 10.80 -3.02 -10.40
N GLU A 90 11.77 -3.91 -10.62
CA GLU A 90 11.70 -4.92 -11.67
C GLU A 90 10.60 -5.95 -11.39
N ILE A 91 10.46 -6.40 -10.15
CA ILE A 91 9.38 -7.33 -9.77
C ILE A 91 8.01 -6.63 -9.88
N SER A 92 7.90 -5.40 -9.40
CA SER A 92 6.67 -4.61 -9.53
C SER A 92 6.31 -4.36 -10.99
N ALA A 93 7.30 -4.14 -11.86
CA ALA A 93 7.09 -4.00 -13.30
C ALA A 93 6.48 -5.26 -13.93
N MET A 94 6.82 -6.44 -13.46
CA MET A 94 6.22 -7.70 -13.93
C MET A 94 4.72 -7.75 -13.61
N ILE A 95 4.32 -7.27 -12.43
CA ILE A 95 2.91 -7.14 -12.05
C ILE A 95 2.22 -6.12 -12.96
N LEU A 96 2.83 -4.96 -13.17
CA LEU A 96 2.29 -3.91 -14.04
C LEU A 96 2.14 -4.38 -15.50
N GLN A 97 3.07 -5.18 -16.00
CA GLN A 97 2.97 -5.78 -17.34
C GLN A 97 1.75 -6.70 -17.47
N LYS A 98 1.46 -7.48 -16.44
CA LYS A 98 0.25 -8.31 -16.38
C LYS A 98 -1.00 -7.46 -16.45
N LEU A 99 -1.09 -6.41 -15.64
CA LEU A 99 -2.24 -5.49 -15.63
C LEU A 99 -2.40 -4.76 -16.96
N LYS A 100 -1.30 -4.34 -17.57
CA LYS A 100 -1.27 -3.73 -18.90
C LYS A 100 -1.81 -4.67 -19.97
N ALA A 101 -1.35 -5.93 -19.97
CA ALA A 101 -1.79 -6.95 -20.92
C ALA A 101 -3.28 -7.26 -20.74
N ASP A 102 -3.77 -7.38 -19.52
CA ASP A 102 -5.19 -7.61 -19.23
C ASP A 102 -6.06 -6.42 -19.71
N ALA A 103 -5.58 -5.19 -19.51
CA ALA A 103 -6.25 -4.00 -19.99
C ALA A 103 -6.30 -3.95 -21.52
N GLU A 104 -5.20 -4.30 -22.20
CA GLU A 104 -5.13 -4.38 -23.65
C GLU A 104 -6.09 -5.43 -24.21
N GLY A 105 -6.16 -6.58 -23.55
CA GLY A 105 -7.12 -7.65 -23.91
C GLY A 105 -8.57 -7.21 -23.78
N TYR A 106 -8.90 -6.47 -22.74
CA TYR A 106 -10.26 -5.94 -22.51
C TYR A 106 -10.61 -4.83 -23.52
N LEU A 107 -9.71 -3.87 -23.72
CA LEU A 107 -9.96 -2.71 -24.57
C LEU A 107 -9.81 -3.00 -26.08
N GLY A 108 -9.12 -4.08 -26.44
CA GLY A 108 -8.84 -4.41 -27.84
C GLY A 108 -7.85 -3.44 -28.52
N GLU A 109 -7.09 -2.69 -27.74
CA GLU A 109 -6.09 -1.74 -28.21
C GLU A 109 -4.86 -1.73 -27.31
N LYS A 110 -3.74 -1.19 -27.79
CA LYS A 110 -2.55 -1.01 -26.97
C LYS A 110 -2.76 0.05 -25.91
N VAL A 111 -2.25 -0.22 -24.70
CA VAL A 111 -2.24 0.69 -23.58
C VAL A 111 -0.80 1.13 -23.33
N THR A 112 -0.55 2.44 -23.41
CA THR A 112 0.79 3.02 -23.27
C THR A 112 0.90 3.98 -22.10
N GLU A 113 -0.23 4.43 -21.55
CA GLU A 113 -0.28 5.47 -20.53
C GLU A 113 -1.11 5.02 -19.33
N ALA A 114 -0.67 5.40 -18.13
CA ALA A 114 -1.33 5.06 -16.90
C ALA A 114 -1.21 6.15 -15.82
N VAL A 115 -2.17 6.16 -14.92
CA VAL A 115 -2.09 6.79 -13.61
C VAL A 115 -1.89 5.67 -12.61
N ILE A 116 -0.86 5.77 -11.77
CA ILE A 116 -0.56 4.77 -10.75
C ILE A 116 -0.69 5.42 -9.38
N THR A 117 -1.30 4.71 -8.44
CA THR A 117 -1.48 5.20 -7.08
C THR A 117 -0.37 4.74 -6.15
N VAL A 118 -0.12 5.53 -5.12
CA VAL A 118 0.83 5.21 -4.04
C VAL A 118 0.19 5.55 -2.70
N PRO A 119 0.61 4.88 -1.61
CA PRO A 119 0.23 5.29 -0.27
C PRO A 119 0.60 6.76 -0.03
N ALA A 120 -0.27 7.49 0.67
CA ALA A 120 -0.05 8.92 0.92
C ALA A 120 1.24 9.18 1.71
N TYR A 121 1.61 8.25 2.58
CA TYR A 121 2.80 8.37 3.44
C TYR A 121 4.09 7.85 2.78
N PHE A 122 4.08 7.48 1.50
CA PHE A 122 5.30 7.13 0.75
C PHE A 122 6.24 8.34 0.66
N ASN A 123 7.53 8.08 0.89
CA ASN A 123 8.58 9.06 0.68
C ASN A 123 8.95 9.21 -0.81
N ASP A 124 9.84 10.14 -1.12
CA ASP A 124 10.26 10.40 -2.51
C ASP A 124 10.90 9.18 -3.17
N ALA A 125 11.75 8.43 -2.46
CA ALA A 125 12.41 7.23 -2.99
C ALA A 125 11.39 6.14 -3.38
N GLN A 126 10.35 5.94 -2.58
CA GLN A 126 9.28 4.98 -2.85
C GLN A 126 8.41 5.42 -4.05
N ARG A 127 8.13 6.71 -4.17
CA ARG A 127 7.40 7.31 -5.30
C ARG A 127 8.18 7.19 -6.60
N GLN A 128 9.47 7.50 -6.56
CA GLN A 128 10.34 7.36 -7.73
C GLN A 128 10.45 5.90 -8.17
N ALA A 129 10.61 4.98 -7.23
CA ALA A 129 10.64 3.54 -7.51
C ALA A 129 9.36 3.06 -8.22
N THR A 130 8.21 3.60 -7.83
CA THR A 130 6.93 3.28 -8.47
C THR A 130 6.87 3.81 -9.91
N LYS A 131 7.34 5.02 -10.16
CA LYS A 131 7.48 5.56 -11.52
C LYS A 131 8.41 4.71 -12.38
N ASP A 132 9.55 4.32 -11.82
CA ASP A 132 10.54 3.47 -12.51
C ASP A 132 9.93 2.11 -12.88
N ALA A 133 9.17 1.50 -11.98
CA ALA A 133 8.45 0.26 -12.25
C ALA A 133 7.48 0.39 -13.44
N GLY A 134 6.73 1.48 -13.50
CA GLY A 134 5.84 1.79 -14.61
C GLY A 134 6.61 1.91 -15.94
N LYS A 135 7.72 2.61 -15.94
CA LYS A 135 8.58 2.78 -17.11
C LYS A 135 9.16 1.44 -17.58
N ILE A 136 9.66 0.61 -16.66
CA ILE A 136 10.17 -0.74 -16.98
C ILE A 136 9.07 -1.60 -17.60
N ALA A 137 7.82 -1.45 -17.13
CA ALA A 137 6.67 -2.16 -17.67
C ALA A 137 6.21 -1.70 -19.05
N GLY A 138 6.78 -0.61 -19.57
CA GLY A 138 6.40 -0.03 -20.85
C GLY A 138 5.23 0.94 -20.78
N LEU A 139 5.00 1.53 -19.59
CA LEU A 139 3.96 2.53 -19.36
C LEU A 139 4.58 3.93 -19.22
N ASP A 140 4.00 4.90 -19.91
CA ASP A 140 4.21 6.31 -19.59
C ASP A 140 3.30 6.67 -18.42
N VAL A 141 3.90 6.83 -17.24
CA VAL A 141 3.18 7.17 -16.03
C VAL A 141 2.88 8.67 -16.04
N LYS A 142 1.66 9.01 -16.41
CA LYS A 142 1.20 10.41 -16.51
C LYS A 142 1.14 11.08 -15.16
N ARG A 143 0.72 10.36 -14.14
CA ARG A 143 0.68 10.83 -12.75
C ARG A 143 0.87 9.70 -11.78
N ILE A 144 1.51 10.03 -10.68
CA ILE A 144 1.42 9.31 -9.41
C ILE A 144 0.44 10.11 -8.55
N ILE A 145 -0.64 9.48 -8.10
CA ILE A 145 -1.59 10.10 -7.17
C ILE A 145 -1.67 9.31 -5.87
N ASN A 146 -2.00 10.00 -4.80
CA ASN A 146 -2.15 9.35 -3.50
C ASN A 146 -3.43 8.53 -3.43
N GLU A 147 -3.36 7.36 -2.82
CA GLU A 147 -4.48 6.43 -2.67
C GLU A 147 -5.71 7.08 -2.01
N PRO A 148 -5.60 7.90 -0.94
CA PRO A 148 -6.77 8.55 -0.35
C PRO A 148 -7.46 9.56 -1.27
N THR A 149 -6.70 10.26 -2.10
CA THR A 149 -7.26 11.16 -3.11
C THR A 149 -8.03 10.37 -4.17
N ALA A 150 -7.46 9.26 -4.64
CA ALA A 150 -8.15 8.37 -5.57
C ALA A 150 -9.43 7.79 -4.96
N ALA A 151 -9.40 7.37 -3.70
CA ALA A 151 -10.59 6.88 -3.00
C ALA A 151 -11.68 7.96 -2.93
N ALA A 152 -11.33 9.19 -2.61
CA ALA A 152 -12.28 10.31 -2.58
C ALA A 152 -12.93 10.53 -3.95
N LEU A 153 -12.16 10.47 -5.03
CA LEU A 153 -12.68 10.55 -6.40
C LEU A 153 -13.66 9.41 -6.71
N ALA A 154 -13.32 8.19 -6.31
CA ALA A 154 -14.17 7.02 -6.56
C ALA A 154 -15.52 7.09 -5.83
N TYR A 155 -15.54 7.69 -4.65
CA TYR A 155 -16.79 7.93 -3.90
C TYR A 155 -17.63 9.07 -4.51
N GLY A 156 -17.13 9.80 -5.53
CA GLY A 156 -17.82 10.91 -6.17
C GLY A 156 -17.95 12.14 -5.28
N LEU A 157 -17.07 12.27 -4.30
CA LEU A 157 -17.13 13.34 -3.28
C LEU A 157 -16.82 14.72 -3.85
N ASP A 158 -16.19 14.79 -5.03
CA ASP A 158 -15.97 16.01 -5.78
C ASP A 158 -17.25 16.78 -6.14
N ASN A 159 -18.39 16.08 -6.18
CA ASN A 159 -19.71 16.63 -6.51
C ASN A 159 -20.59 16.88 -5.29
N GLU A 160 -20.06 16.65 -4.08
CA GLU A 160 -20.81 16.84 -2.84
C GLU A 160 -20.62 18.24 -2.22
N LYS A 161 -21.41 18.50 -1.19
CA LYS A 161 -21.26 19.73 -0.38
C LYS A 161 -19.91 19.75 0.32
N GLU A 162 -19.43 20.97 0.57
CA GLU A 162 -18.22 21.18 1.37
C GLU A 162 -18.27 20.38 2.68
N GLN A 163 -17.25 19.56 2.90
CA GLN A 163 -17.10 18.76 4.10
C GLN A 163 -15.63 18.36 4.30
N LYS A 164 -15.32 17.95 5.52
CA LYS A 164 -14.04 17.32 5.86
C LYS A 164 -14.27 15.82 6.05
N ILE A 165 -13.40 15.01 5.47
CA ILE A 165 -13.47 13.56 5.56
C ILE A 165 -12.13 13.01 6.07
N MET A 166 -12.20 11.80 6.64
CA MET A 166 -11.03 11.00 6.92
C MET A 166 -11.01 9.79 5.99
N VAL A 167 -9.87 9.50 5.41
CA VAL A 167 -9.63 8.23 4.70
C VAL A 167 -8.70 7.39 5.57
N TYR A 168 -9.21 6.24 6.01
CA TYR A 168 -8.48 5.26 6.81
C TYR A 168 -8.16 4.08 5.91
N ASP A 169 -6.88 3.93 5.56
CA ASP A 169 -6.41 2.96 4.59
C ASP A 169 -5.49 1.94 5.26
N LEU A 170 -6.01 0.76 5.55
CA LEU A 170 -5.23 -0.35 6.07
C LEU A 170 -5.16 -1.45 4.99
N GLY A 171 -4.07 -1.42 4.23
CA GLY A 171 -3.80 -2.39 3.17
C GLY A 171 -3.01 -3.60 3.67
N GLY A 172 -2.40 -4.32 2.73
CA GLY A 172 -1.57 -5.48 3.03
C GLY A 172 -0.25 -5.15 3.70
N GLY A 173 0.34 -4.02 3.35
CA GLY A 173 1.69 -3.65 3.79
C GLY A 173 1.83 -2.31 4.48
N THR A 174 0.93 -1.39 4.23
CA THR A 174 0.98 -0.01 4.75
C THR A 174 -0.31 0.38 5.41
N PHE A 175 -0.21 1.28 6.39
CA PHE A 175 -1.32 1.99 7.00
C PHE A 175 -1.17 3.48 6.72
N ASP A 176 -2.22 4.10 6.19
CA ASP A 176 -2.30 5.52 5.92
C ASP A 176 -3.62 6.10 6.43
N VAL A 177 -3.55 7.30 6.97
CA VAL A 177 -4.73 8.08 7.32
C VAL A 177 -4.55 9.49 6.82
N SER A 178 -5.57 10.00 6.13
CA SER A 178 -5.57 11.36 5.58
C SER A 178 -6.83 12.10 5.97
N VAL A 179 -6.68 13.38 6.26
CA VAL A 179 -7.79 14.31 6.44
C VAL A 179 -7.88 15.18 5.20
N ILE A 180 -9.03 15.17 4.58
CA ILE A 180 -9.28 15.80 3.28
C ILE A 180 -10.45 16.75 3.39
N GLU A 181 -10.32 17.94 2.84
CA GLU A 181 -11.41 18.90 2.66
C GLU A 181 -11.89 18.85 1.21
N ILE A 182 -13.20 18.78 1.04
CA ILE A 182 -13.85 18.65 -0.26
C ILE A 182 -14.86 19.76 -0.39
N GLY A 183 -14.91 20.40 -1.55
CA GLY A 183 -15.90 21.39 -1.88
C GLY A 183 -15.59 22.11 -3.20
N ASP A 184 -16.63 22.55 -3.91
CA ASP A 184 -16.54 23.38 -5.12
C ASP A 184 -15.57 22.84 -6.20
N GLY A 185 -15.55 21.53 -6.42
CA GLY A 185 -14.66 20.91 -7.39
C GLY A 185 -13.20 20.82 -6.96
N VAL A 186 -12.91 21.03 -5.67
CA VAL A 186 -11.57 20.93 -5.10
C VAL A 186 -11.52 19.78 -4.09
N ILE A 187 -10.51 18.95 -4.20
CA ILE A 187 -10.13 17.95 -3.18
C ILE A 187 -8.77 18.38 -2.64
N GLU A 188 -8.74 18.83 -1.39
CA GLU A 188 -7.54 19.31 -0.72
C GLU A 188 -7.18 18.41 0.45
N VAL A 189 -5.99 17.80 0.40
CA VAL A 189 -5.45 17.07 1.54
C VAL A 189 -4.95 18.08 2.57
N LEU A 190 -5.49 18.03 3.79
CA LEU A 190 -5.05 18.88 4.90
C LEU A 190 -3.89 18.28 5.65
N SER A 191 -3.93 16.97 5.87
CA SER A 191 -2.86 16.25 6.55
C SER A 191 -2.85 14.78 6.16
N THR A 192 -1.70 14.15 6.32
CA THR A 192 -1.55 12.70 6.21
C THR A 192 -0.57 12.20 7.25
N ALA A 193 -0.81 10.99 7.76
CA ALA A 193 0.06 10.29 8.67
C ALA A 193 -0.03 8.80 8.37
N GLY A 194 0.92 8.01 8.83
CA GLY A 194 0.85 6.59 8.55
C GLY A 194 2.04 5.79 9.09
N ASN A 195 2.05 4.53 8.70
CA ASN A 195 3.11 3.58 9.00
C ASN A 195 3.30 2.67 7.78
N ASN A 196 4.43 2.81 7.11
CA ASN A 196 4.75 2.04 5.90
C ASN A 196 5.10 0.58 6.17
N ARG A 197 5.08 0.14 7.44
CA ARG A 197 5.37 -1.23 7.86
C ARG A 197 4.27 -1.82 8.74
N LEU A 198 3.04 -1.40 8.53
CA LEU A 198 1.86 -1.92 9.21
C LEU A 198 0.80 -2.27 8.16
N GLY A 199 0.35 -3.51 8.14
CA GLY A 199 -0.68 -3.95 7.21
C GLY A 199 -1.11 -5.40 7.45
N GLY A 200 -1.93 -5.93 6.56
CA GLY A 200 -2.49 -7.27 6.65
C GLY A 200 -1.44 -8.38 6.75
N ASP A 201 -0.26 -8.19 6.15
CA ASP A 201 0.84 -9.15 6.27
C ASP A 201 1.31 -9.33 7.72
N ASP A 202 1.23 -8.27 8.53
CA ASP A 202 1.60 -8.34 9.95
C ASP A 202 0.55 -9.09 10.77
N PHE A 203 -0.73 -8.95 10.42
CA PHE A 203 -1.81 -9.77 10.98
C PHE A 203 -1.62 -11.24 10.64
N ASP A 204 -1.31 -11.55 9.38
CA ASP A 204 -1.03 -12.92 8.94
C ASP A 204 0.16 -13.51 9.69
N LYS A 205 1.21 -12.73 9.90
CA LYS A 205 2.39 -13.15 10.63
C LYS A 205 2.08 -13.51 12.09
N LYS A 206 1.24 -12.73 12.76
CA LYS A 206 0.81 -13.04 14.14
C LYS A 206 0.11 -14.40 14.22
N VAL A 207 -0.76 -14.70 13.26
CA VAL A 207 -1.46 -15.98 13.18
C VAL A 207 -0.49 -17.11 12.85
N THR A 208 0.40 -16.90 11.87
CA THR A 208 1.43 -17.88 11.50
C THR A 208 2.34 -18.23 12.66
N ASP A 209 2.82 -17.23 13.39
CA ASP A 209 3.67 -17.44 14.57
C ASP A 209 2.94 -18.19 15.67
N TYR A 210 1.67 -17.91 15.88
CA TYR A 210 0.82 -18.65 16.81
C TYR A 210 0.65 -20.12 16.40
N MET A 211 0.40 -20.38 15.13
CA MET A 211 0.27 -21.75 14.60
C MET A 211 1.58 -22.53 14.73
N LEU A 212 2.72 -21.91 14.45
CA LEU A 212 4.04 -22.51 14.66
C LEU A 212 4.28 -22.90 16.13
N SER A 213 3.95 -21.99 17.02
CA SER A 213 4.08 -22.18 18.47
C SER A 213 3.18 -23.32 18.98
N GLU A 214 1.92 -23.35 18.55
CA GLU A 214 0.96 -24.39 18.95
C GLU A 214 1.36 -25.78 18.41
N PHE A 215 1.82 -25.87 17.18
CA PHE A 215 2.28 -27.13 16.62
C PHE A 215 3.52 -27.66 17.35
N LYS A 216 4.46 -26.80 17.67
CA LYS A 216 5.63 -27.16 18.47
C LYS A 216 5.24 -27.63 19.87
N ARG A 217 4.27 -26.97 20.48
CA ARG A 217 3.76 -27.33 21.82
C ARG A 217 3.06 -28.70 21.81
N THR A 218 2.23 -28.97 20.82
CA THR A 218 1.40 -30.20 20.76
C THR A 218 2.11 -31.38 20.15
N GLU A 219 2.92 -31.16 19.10
CA GLU A 219 3.57 -32.22 18.32
C GLU A 219 5.10 -32.30 18.52
N GLY A 220 5.68 -31.30 19.21
CA GLY A 220 7.13 -31.24 19.42
C GLY A 220 7.96 -30.93 18.18
N VAL A 221 7.35 -30.47 17.10
CA VAL A 221 7.99 -30.20 15.81
C VAL A 221 8.02 -28.71 15.53
N ASP A 222 9.20 -28.21 15.16
CA ASP A 222 9.39 -26.84 14.69
C ASP A 222 9.32 -26.81 13.15
N LEU A 223 8.27 -26.18 12.61
CA LEU A 223 8.03 -26.04 11.18
C LEU A 223 8.68 -24.79 10.56
N SER A 224 9.35 -23.95 11.35
CA SER A 224 9.88 -22.66 10.88
C SER A 224 10.95 -22.78 9.78
N ASN A 225 11.65 -23.92 9.70
CA ASN A 225 12.69 -24.20 8.71
C ASN A 225 12.20 -25.07 7.53
N ASP A 226 10.97 -25.54 7.59
CA ASP A 226 10.33 -26.29 6.50
C ASP A 226 9.60 -25.28 5.60
N LYS A 227 10.19 -24.95 4.46
CA LYS A 227 9.69 -23.89 3.57
C LYS A 227 8.31 -24.19 3.01
N MET A 228 8.03 -25.44 2.65
CA MET A 228 6.70 -25.82 2.15
C MET A 228 5.65 -25.75 3.25
N ALA A 229 5.95 -26.27 4.44
CA ALA A 229 5.06 -26.19 5.58
C ALA A 229 4.79 -24.74 5.97
N LEU A 230 5.84 -23.91 6.05
CA LEU A 230 5.71 -22.49 6.38
C LEU A 230 4.84 -21.74 5.38
N GLN A 231 4.98 -22.01 4.08
CA GLN A 231 4.14 -21.39 3.05
C GLN A 231 2.68 -21.82 3.19
N ARG A 232 2.41 -23.08 3.48
CA ARG A 232 1.05 -23.57 3.76
C ARG A 232 0.44 -22.90 4.99
N LEU A 233 1.23 -22.70 6.05
CA LEU A 233 0.79 -21.99 7.25
C LEU A 233 0.46 -20.53 6.94
N LYS A 234 1.29 -19.83 6.16
CA LYS A 234 1.05 -18.44 5.77
C LYS A 234 -0.25 -18.28 4.97
N GLU A 235 -0.47 -19.15 4.01
CA GLU A 235 -1.71 -19.14 3.21
C GLU A 235 -2.94 -19.44 4.06
N ALA A 236 -2.83 -20.40 4.98
CA ALA A 236 -3.90 -20.72 5.91
C ALA A 236 -4.18 -19.57 6.89
N ALA A 237 -3.15 -18.87 7.34
CA ALA A 237 -3.27 -17.69 8.21
C ALA A 237 -4.02 -16.54 7.50
N GLU A 238 -3.66 -16.24 6.26
CA GLU A 238 -4.36 -15.23 5.45
C GLU A 238 -5.83 -15.60 5.25
N LYS A 239 -6.10 -16.85 4.89
CA LYS A 239 -7.46 -17.36 4.72
C LYS A 239 -8.27 -17.25 6.00
N ALA A 240 -7.70 -17.67 7.13
CA ALA A 240 -8.35 -17.58 8.44
C ALA A 240 -8.67 -16.13 8.83
N LYS A 241 -7.73 -15.21 8.62
CA LYS A 241 -7.95 -13.77 8.83
C LYS A 241 -9.17 -13.27 8.05
N LYS A 242 -9.28 -13.62 6.77
CA LYS A 242 -10.40 -13.23 5.92
C LYS A 242 -11.72 -13.83 6.40
N GLU A 243 -11.74 -15.10 6.73
CA GLU A 243 -12.93 -15.81 7.22
C GLU A 243 -13.43 -15.24 8.56
N LEU A 244 -12.53 -14.85 9.45
CA LEU A 244 -12.87 -14.26 10.75
C LEU A 244 -13.41 -12.83 10.67
N SER A 245 -13.39 -12.20 9.50
CA SER A 245 -14.10 -10.94 9.28
C SER A 245 -15.61 -11.11 9.18
N SER A 246 -16.09 -12.28 8.83
CA SER A 246 -17.52 -12.60 8.71
C SER A 246 -18.00 -13.69 9.67
N ALA A 247 -17.11 -14.56 10.13
CA ALA A 247 -17.41 -15.63 11.07
C ALA A 247 -16.72 -15.42 12.42
N THR A 248 -17.26 -15.98 13.48
CA THR A 248 -16.69 -15.90 14.84
C THR A 248 -15.65 -16.98 15.13
N THR A 249 -15.60 -18.00 14.29
CA THR A 249 -14.65 -19.12 14.37
C THR A 249 -14.34 -19.66 12.99
N THR A 250 -13.14 -20.19 12.83
CA THR A 250 -12.74 -20.89 11.60
C THR A 250 -11.88 -22.11 11.95
N ASN A 251 -11.95 -23.14 11.11
CA ASN A 251 -11.12 -24.33 11.23
C ASN A 251 -9.94 -24.23 10.25
N ILE A 252 -8.74 -24.44 10.77
CA ILE A 252 -7.51 -24.52 9.97
C ILE A 252 -7.08 -25.98 9.95
N ASN A 253 -7.25 -26.63 8.79
CA ASN A 253 -6.92 -28.04 8.60
C ASN A 253 -5.89 -28.18 7.48
N LEU A 254 -4.69 -28.61 7.85
CA LEU A 254 -3.55 -28.80 6.94
C LEU A 254 -3.03 -30.23 7.09
N PRO A 255 -3.66 -31.21 6.38
CA PRO A 255 -3.21 -32.60 6.45
C PRO A 255 -1.83 -32.75 5.84
N PHE A 256 -1.06 -33.68 6.37
CA PHE A 256 0.30 -33.98 5.91
C PHE A 256 1.22 -32.75 5.89
N ILE A 257 1.15 -31.94 6.96
CA ILE A 257 1.95 -30.71 7.04
C ILE A 257 3.46 -31.02 7.08
N THR A 258 3.83 -32.13 7.68
CA THR A 258 5.21 -32.64 7.73
C THR A 258 5.22 -34.14 7.98
N ALA A 259 6.39 -34.76 7.81
CA ALA A 259 6.64 -36.16 8.15
C ALA A 259 7.79 -36.25 9.15
N THR A 260 7.63 -37.10 10.15
CA THR A 260 8.64 -37.42 11.18
C THR A 260 8.96 -38.91 11.20
N ALA A 261 9.92 -39.31 12.03
CA ALA A 261 10.23 -40.74 12.24
C ALA A 261 9.02 -41.57 12.73
N GLU A 262 8.04 -40.91 13.35
CA GLU A 262 6.78 -41.52 13.81
C GLU A 262 5.70 -41.57 12.73
N GLY A 263 5.98 -41.04 11.55
CA GLY A 263 5.06 -40.96 10.43
C GLY A 263 4.59 -39.53 10.11
N PRO A 264 3.58 -39.40 9.24
CA PRO A 264 3.05 -38.09 8.86
C PRO A 264 2.37 -37.40 10.04
N LYS A 265 2.51 -36.08 10.10
CA LYS A 265 1.83 -35.20 11.06
C LYS A 265 0.86 -34.29 10.33
N HIS A 266 -0.24 -33.99 10.99
CA HIS A 266 -1.32 -33.16 10.48
C HIS A 266 -1.51 -31.96 11.40
N PHE A 267 -1.86 -30.80 10.79
CA PHE A 267 -2.22 -29.61 11.53
C PHE A 267 -3.75 -29.44 11.47
N ASP A 268 -4.40 -29.42 12.60
CA ASP A 268 -5.84 -29.16 12.72
C ASP A 268 -6.07 -28.31 13.97
N MET A 269 -6.64 -27.13 13.77
CA MET A 269 -6.87 -26.17 14.83
C MET A 269 -8.08 -25.31 14.55
N ASN A 270 -8.89 -25.03 15.56
CA ASN A 270 -9.91 -24.02 15.52
C ASN A 270 -9.34 -22.68 16.00
N LEU A 271 -9.58 -21.63 15.24
CA LEU A 271 -9.22 -20.27 15.61
C LEU A 271 -10.48 -19.43 15.76
N THR A 272 -10.65 -18.80 16.91
CA THR A 272 -11.77 -17.90 17.18
C THR A 272 -11.39 -16.46 16.83
N ARG A 273 -12.41 -15.63 16.50
CA ARG A 273 -12.20 -14.19 16.34
C ARG A 273 -11.63 -13.57 17.61
N ALA A 274 -12.09 -13.98 18.79
CA ALA A 274 -11.58 -13.49 20.06
C ALA A 274 -10.07 -13.75 20.21
N LYS A 275 -9.60 -14.93 19.83
CA LYS A 275 -8.16 -15.26 19.85
C LYS A 275 -7.40 -14.48 18.79
N PHE A 276 -7.95 -14.34 17.59
CA PHE A 276 -7.37 -13.50 16.54
C PHE A 276 -7.22 -12.06 17.01
N ASP A 277 -8.25 -11.49 17.63
CA ASP A 277 -8.22 -10.13 18.16
C ASP A 277 -7.16 -9.96 19.26
N GLU A 278 -7.02 -10.95 20.14
CA GLU A 278 -5.96 -10.99 21.17
C GLU A 278 -4.56 -10.97 20.54
N LEU A 279 -4.32 -11.83 19.53
CA LEU A 279 -3.03 -11.95 18.85
C LEU A 279 -2.65 -10.67 18.10
N THR A 280 -3.61 -9.93 17.59
CA THR A 280 -3.41 -8.77 16.72
C THR A 280 -3.72 -7.43 17.35
N HIS A 281 -4.05 -7.42 18.65
CA HIS A 281 -4.46 -6.24 19.41
C HIS A 281 -3.44 -5.10 19.29
N ASP A 282 -2.16 -5.39 19.43
CA ASP A 282 -1.09 -4.41 19.33
C ASP A 282 -1.03 -3.74 17.94
N LEU A 283 -1.30 -4.50 16.89
CA LEU A 283 -1.34 -3.96 15.51
C LEU A 283 -2.50 -2.98 15.31
N VAL A 284 -3.66 -3.30 15.85
CA VAL A 284 -4.83 -2.41 15.81
C VAL A 284 -4.54 -1.12 16.59
N GLU A 285 -3.93 -1.22 17.76
CA GLU A 285 -3.54 -0.07 18.57
C GLU A 285 -2.53 0.85 17.88
N LEU A 286 -1.64 0.31 17.07
CA LEU A 286 -0.67 1.11 16.30
C LEU A 286 -1.32 2.09 15.31
N THR A 287 -2.57 1.90 14.95
CA THR A 287 -3.30 2.84 14.06
C THR A 287 -3.77 4.09 14.80
N ALA A 288 -3.86 4.06 16.12
CA ALA A 288 -4.45 5.15 16.91
C ALA A 288 -3.61 6.43 16.86
N GLU A 289 -2.30 6.33 17.02
CA GLU A 289 -1.43 7.51 17.03
C GLU A 289 -1.42 8.25 15.68
N PRO A 290 -1.25 7.58 14.52
CA PRO A 290 -1.38 8.26 13.23
C PRO A 290 -2.73 8.95 13.02
N VAL A 291 -3.84 8.36 13.48
CA VAL A 291 -5.17 8.99 13.40
C VAL A 291 -5.20 10.29 14.20
N ARG A 292 -4.73 10.25 15.45
CA ARG A 292 -4.69 11.46 16.30
C ARG A 292 -3.79 12.54 15.70
N ARG A 293 -2.63 12.15 15.17
CA ARG A 293 -1.68 13.06 14.53
C ARG A 293 -2.26 13.70 13.28
N ALA A 294 -2.95 12.95 12.44
CA ALA A 294 -3.59 13.49 11.25
C ALA A 294 -4.64 14.53 11.59
N LEU A 295 -5.48 14.27 12.60
CA LEU A 295 -6.46 15.24 13.08
C LEU A 295 -5.80 16.49 13.66
N SER A 296 -4.78 16.31 14.49
CA SER A 296 -4.02 17.42 15.09
C SER A 296 -3.34 18.27 14.04
N ASP A 297 -2.66 17.67 13.09
CA ASP A 297 -1.97 18.37 11.99
C ASP A 297 -2.96 19.12 11.07
N ALA A 298 -4.16 18.59 10.90
CA ALA A 298 -5.24 19.26 10.16
C ALA A 298 -5.92 20.38 10.97
N GLY A 299 -5.65 20.48 12.27
CA GLY A 299 -6.26 21.48 13.14
C GLY A 299 -7.74 21.27 13.41
N ILE A 300 -8.21 20.01 13.36
CA ILE A 300 -9.61 19.66 13.56
C ILE A 300 -9.78 18.58 14.64
N THR A 301 -11.00 18.46 15.13
CA THR A 301 -11.43 17.35 15.99
C THR A 301 -12.18 16.30 15.17
N ALA A 302 -12.31 15.09 15.69
CA ALA A 302 -13.06 14.02 15.03
C ALA A 302 -14.53 14.37 14.79
N SER A 303 -15.13 15.20 15.66
CA SER A 303 -16.53 15.66 15.51
C SER A 303 -16.78 16.52 14.28
N GLU A 304 -15.74 17.16 13.74
CA GLU A 304 -15.82 18.00 12.54
C GLU A 304 -15.79 17.18 11.24
N LEU A 305 -15.52 15.87 11.33
CA LEU A 305 -15.54 14.96 10.17
C LEU A 305 -16.99 14.71 9.72
N GLY A 306 -17.26 14.90 8.44
CA GLY A 306 -18.53 14.53 7.82
C GLY A 306 -18.63 13.04 7.52
N GLN A 307 -17.55 12.44 7.09
CA GLN A 307 -17.46 11.02 6.74
C GLN A 307 -16.09 10.42 7.09
N VAL A 308 -16.07 9.12 7.33
CA VAL A 308 -14.85 8.31 7.41
C VAL A 308 -14.94 7.22 6.37
N LEU A 309 -13.99 7.18 5.45
CA LEU A 309 -13.91 6.17 4.39
C LEU A 309 -12.92 5.08 4.77
N LEU A 310 -13.30 3.84 4.55
CA LEU A 310 -12.41 2.69 4.71
C LEU A 310 -11.86 2.26 3.35
N VAL A 311 -10.55 2.12 3.30
CA VAL A 311 -9.79 1.65 2.13
C VAL A 311 -8.85 0.53 2.56
N GLY A 312 -8.56 -0.38 1.64
CA GLY A 312 -7.71 -1.53 1.89
C GLY A 312 -8.47 -2.73 2.49
N GLY A 313 -8.06 -3.93 2.08
CA GLY A 313 -8.75 -5.16 2.49
C GLY A 313 -8.72 -5.42 3.99
N SER A 314 -7.66 -5.01 4.68
CA SER A 314 -7.52 -5.20 6.14
C SER A 314 -8.45 -4.28 6.96
N SER A 315 -9.02 -3.25 6.36
CA SER A 315 -10.06 -2.43 6.99
C SER A 315 -11.39 -3.17 7.19
N ARG A 316 -11.54 -4.36 6.61
CA ARG A 316 -12.68 -5.25 6.82
C ARG A 316 -12.65 -5.95 8.19
N ILE A 317 -11.50 -6.01 8.86
CA ILE A 317 -11.33 -6.67 10.16
C ILE A 317 -12.23 -5.98 11.19
N PRO A 318 -13.11 -6.73 11.88
CA PRO A 318 -14.07 -6.14 12.83
C PRO A 318 -13.42 -5.30 13.92
N ALA A 319 -12.32 -5.76 14.51
CA ALA A 319 -11.58 -5.01 15.54
C ALA A 319 -11.04 -3.68 15.01
N VAL A 320 -10.65 -3.63 13.73
CA VAL A 320 -10.20 -2.39 13.06
C VAL A 320 -11.37 -1.42 12.92
N GLN A 321 -12.52 -1.89 12.49
CA GLN A 321 -13.73 -1.06 12.36
C GLN A 321 -14.19 -0.50 13.72
N ASP A 322 -14.13 -1.34 14.76
CA ASP A 322 -14.44 -0.90 16.13
C ASP A 322 -13.46 0.18 16.60
N LYS A 323 -12.17 0.04 16.26
CA LYS A 323 -11.15 1.06 16.56
C LYS A 323 -11.43 2.38 15.86
N VAL A 324 -11.84 2.35 14.61
CA VAL A 324 -12.24 3.54 13.85
C VAL A 324 -13.42 4.24 14.53
N ARG A 325 -14.45 3.50 14.91
CA ARG A 325 -15.60 4.06 15.66
C ARG A 325 -15.18 4.68 16.99
N GLN A 326 -14.29 4.02 17.72
CA GLN A 326 -13.75 4.51 18.99
C GLN A 326 -12.98 5.82 18.81
N LEU A 327 -12.12 5.89 17.79
CA LEU A 327 -11.27 7.06 17.55
C LEU A 327 -12.01 8.26 16.95
N THR A 328 -13.03 8.02 16.14
CA THR A 328 -13.73 9.07 15.38
C THR A 328 -15.14 9.37 15.87
N GLY A 329 -15.76 8.45 16.60
CA GLY A 329 -17.18 8.55 16.97
C GLY A 329 -18.13 8.45 15.78
N LYS A 330 -17.64 8.04 14.61
CA LYS A 330 -18.39 7.95 13.35
C LYS A 330 -18.48 6.52 12.87
N GLU A 331 -19.61 6.17 12.27
CA GLU A 331 -19.74 4.92 11.52
C GLU A 331 -19.01 5.05 10.19
N PRO A 332 -18.01 4.18 9.90
CA PRO A 332 -17.27 4.28 8.65
C PRO A 332 -18.14 3.93 7.44
N SER A 333 -17.94 4.65 6.34
CA SER A 333 -18.61 4.39 5.07
C SER A 333 -18.01 3.18 4.37
N LYS A 334 -18.88 2.30 3.84
CA LYS A 334 -18.52 1.06 3.13
C LYS A 334 -19.22 0.95 1.78
N ASN A 335 -19.62 2.06 1.19
CA ASN A 335 -20.45 2.08 -0.02
C ASN A 335 -19.72 1.54 -1.26
N LEU A 336 -18.39 1.60 -1.29
CA LEU A 336 -17.58 1.02 -2.34
C LEU A 336 -16.75 -0.16 -1.81
N ASN A 337 -16.37 -1.04 -2.73
CA ASN A 337 -15.44 -2.11 -2.42
C ASN A 337 -14.06 -1.51 -2.07
N PRO A 338 -13.54 -1.72 -0.85
CA PRO A 338 -12.28 -1.14 -0.43
C PRO A 338 -11.05 -1.68 -1.20
N ASP A 339 -11.20 -2.79 -1.92
CA ASP A 339 -10.15 -3.37 -2.77
C ASP A 339 -10.13 -2.78 -4.19
N GLU A 340 -11.17 -2.06 -4.59
CA GLU A 340 -11.35 -1.56 -5.97
C GLU A 340 -11.40 -0.03 -6.06
N CYS A 341 -11.80 0.64 -5.00
CA CYS A 341 -12.08 2.09 -5.04
C CYS A 341 -10.88 2.94 -5.45
N VAL A 342 -9.69 2.55 -5.07
CA VAL A 342 -8.46 3.28 -5.41
C VAL A 342 -8.19 3.22 -6.92
N ALA A 343 -8.31 2.05 -7.55
CA ALA A 343 -8.17 1.90 -8.99
C ALA A 343 -9.25 2.69 -9.76
N LEU A 344 -10.48 2.64 -9.28
CA LEU A 344 -11.59 3.42 -9.85
C LEU A 344 -11.28 4.91 -9.83
N GLY A 345 -10.83 5.44 -8.69
CA GLY A 345 -10.45 6.84 -8.57
C GLY A 345 -9.27 7.23 -9.47
N ALA A 346 -8.27 6.35 -9.57
CA ALA A 346 -7.14 6.55 -10.49
C ALA A 346 -7.60 6.62 -11.95
N SER A 347 -8.60 5.83 -12.34
CA SER A 347 -9.16 5.86 -13.69
C SER A 347 -9.92 7.15 -13.98
N VAL A 348 -10.59 7.74 -12.99
CA VAL A 348 -11.22 9.07 -13.11
C VAL A 348 -10.15 10.11 -13.42
N GLN A 349 -9.02 10.10 -12.74
CA GLN A 349 -7.90 11.00 -13.05
C GLN A 349 -7.31 10.74 -14.43
N GLY A 350 -7.19 9.49 -14.84
CA GLY A 350 -6.77 9.11 -16.19
C GLY A 350 -7.71 9.65 -17.26
N GLY A 351 -9.02 9.52 -17.05
CA GLY A 351 -10.04 10.06 -17.92
C GLY A 351 -9.96 11.58 -18.08
N LYS A 352 -9.71 12.29 -16.97
CA LYS A 352 -9.46 13.73 -16.98
C LYS A 352 -8.28 14.11 -17.88
N LEU A 353 -7.16 13.43 -17.70
CA LEU A 353 -5.94 13.67 -18.49
C LEU A 353 -6.13 13.34 -19.96
N ALA A 354 -6.99 12.38 -20.29
CA ALA A 354 -7.36 12.00 -21.64
C ALA A 354 -8.44 12.90 -22.26
N GLY A 355 -9.10 13.75 -21.46
CA GLY A 355 -10.23 14.57 -21.89
C GLY A 355 -11.54 13.78 -22.06
N ASP A 356 -11.70 12.68 -21.34
CA ASP A 356 -12.91 11.85 -21.40
C ASP A 356 -14.13 12.56 -20.82
N ALA A 357 -15.29 12.39 -21.47
CA ALA A 357 -16.55 12.92 -20.97
C ALA A 357 -16.92 12.25 -19.61
N GLY A 358 -17.44 13.03 -18.68
CA GLY A 358 -17.86 12.56 -17.36
C GLY A 358 -16.76 12.55 -16.30
N ALA A 359 -15.50 12.79 -16.67
CA ALA A 359 -14.40 12.87 -15.68
C ALA A 359 -14.38 14.20 -14.92
N GLY A 360 -15.02 15.25 -15.46
CA GLY A 360 -15.15 16.57 -14.82
C GLY A 360 -13.84 17.35 -14.68
N ASP A 361 -13.94 18.56 -14.14
CA ASP A 361 -12.79 19.39 -13.77
C ASP A 361 -12.64 19.42 -12.27
N ILE A 362 -11.66 18.72 -11.74
CA ILE A 362 -11.35 18.67 -10.30
C ILE A 362 -9.94 19.16 -10.08
N LEU A 363 -9.75 20.03 -9.13
CA LEU A 363 -8.43 20.42 -8.65
C LEU A 363 -8.04 19.54 -7.46
N LEU A 364 -6.94 18.82 -7.62
CA LEU A 364 -6.36 18.00 -6.55
C LEU A 364 -5.19 18.76 -5.93
N LEU A 365 -5.30 19.06 -4.64
CA LEU A 365 -4.23 19.66 -3.85
C LEU A 365 -3.76 18.67 -2.80
N ASP A 366 -2.49 18.33 -2.86
CA ASP A 366 -1.88 17.37 -1.97
C ASP A 366 -0.84 18.02 -1.04
N VAL A 367 -0.28 17.23 -0.13
CA VAL A 367 0.70 17.69 0.85
C VAL A 367 1.97 16.83 0.78
N THR A 368 3.09 17.42 1.20
CA THR A 368 4.28 16.62 1.49
C THR A 368 4.07 15.89 2.83
N PRO A 369 4.19 14.53 2.87
CA PRO A 369 3.87 13.77 4.09
C PRO A 369 4.94 13.89 5.17
N LEU A 370 6.16 14.24 4.78
CA LEU A 370 7.32 14.32 5.65
C LEU A 370 8.04 15.66 5.45
N SER A 371 8.63 16.18 6.53
CA SER A 371 9.41 17.40 6.47
C SER A 371 10.67 17.22 5.62
N LEU A 372 11.02 18.26 4.86
CA LEU A 372 12.26 18.36 4.09
C LEU A 372 13.23 19.32 4.79
N SER A 373 14.44 18.85 4.99
CA SER A 373 15.49 19.57 5.75
C SER A 373 16.81 19.52 5.01
N ILE A 374 17.69 20.44 5.37
CA ILE A 374 19.10 20.36 5.00
C ILE A 374 19.95 20.14 6.24
N GLU A 375 21.07 19.43 6.06
CA GLU A 375 22.04 19.24 7.12
C GLU A 375 22.82 20.53 7.36
N THR A 376 22.86 20.96 8.62
CA THR A 376 23.61 22.14 9.08
C THR A 376 24.65 21.74 10.11
N MET A 377 25.39 22.71 10.64
CA MET A 377 26.45 22.50 11.61
C MET A 377 26.01 21.60 12.77
N GLY A 378 26.85 20.62 13.12
CA GLY A 378 26.52 19.62 14.14
C GLY A 378 25.67 18.44 13.65
N GLY A 379 25.45 18.31 12.33
CA GLY A 379 24.66 17.22 11.76
C GLY A 379 23.16 17.37 11.98
N ILE A 380 22.69 18.57 12.28
CA ILE A 380 21.29 18.86 12.57
C ILE A 380 20.51 18.93 11.26
N ALA A 381 19.32 18.35 11.24
CA ALA A 381 18.34 18.52 10.16
C ALA A 381 17.58 19.83 10.38
N THR A 382 17.95 20.87 9.63
CA THR A 382 17.27 22.16 9.68
C THR A 382 16.11 22.17 8.69
N ARG A 383 14.90 22.26 9.20
CA ARG A 383 13.69 22.16 8.40
C ARG A 383 13.50 23.38 7.50
N LEU A 384 13.23 23.13 6.23
CA LEU A 384 12.85 24.15 5.26
C LEU A 384 11.36 24.03 4.88
N ILE A 385 10.88 22.81 4.69
CA ILE A 385 9.47 22.56 4.37
C ILE A 385 8.93 21.61 5.43
N GLU A 386 7.95 22.09 6.18
CA GLU A 386 7.28 21.28 7.21
C GLU A 386 6.37 20.23 6.57
N ARG A 387 6.24 19.07 7.24
CA ARG A 387 5.25 18.07 6.83
C ARG A 387 3.86 18.69 6.72
N ASN A 388 3.06 18.13 5.84
CA ASN A 388 1.70 18.58 5.54
C ASN A 388 1.62 20.01 4.96
N THR A 389 2.71 20.46 4.35
CA THR A 389 2.67 21.67 3.51
C THR A 389 2.05 21.32 2.15
N THR A 390 1.09 22.12 1.72
CA THR A 390 0.43 21.94 0.42
C THR A 390 1.44 22.07 -0.72
N ILE A 391 1.39 21.17 -1.67
CA ILE A 391 2.27 21.14 -2.85
C ILE A 391 1.48 21.50 -4.13
N PRO A 392 2.12 22.16 -5.11
CA PRO A 392 3.55 22.51 -5.17
C PRO A 392 3.95 23.64 -4.23
N THR A 393 5.16 23.57 -3.70
CA THR A 393 5.71 24.61 -2.81
C THR A 393 7.19 24.85 -3.08
N LYS A 394 7.67 26.00 -2.66
CA LYS A 394 9.07 26.37 -2.76
C LYS A 394 9.47 27.14 -1.50
N LYS A 395 10.60 26.75 -0.91
CA LYS A 395 11.20 27.45 0.24
C LYS A 395 12.66 27.71 -0.02
N SER A 396 13.14 28.86 0.44
CA SER A 396 14.55 29.24 0.44
C SER A 396 14.90 29.90 1.77
N GLN A 397 16.13 29.68 2.20
CA GLN A 397 16.66 30.25 3.42
C GLN A 397 18.12 30.60 3.20
N ILE A 398 18.57 31.70 3.80
CA ILE A 398 19.96 32.12 3.75
C ILE A 398 20.73 31.43 4.87
N PHE A 399 21.87 30.84 4.51
CA PHE A 399 22.82 30.27 5.45
C PHE A 399 24.18 30.95 5.28
N SER A 400 24.98 30.97 6.34
CA SER A 400 26.35 31.47 6.29
C SER A 400 27.35 30.32 6.26
N THR A 401 28.53 30.56 5.74
CA THR A 401 29.64 29.62 5.79
C THR A 401 30.15 29.45 7.22
N ALA A 402 30.71 28.27 7.53
CA ALA A 402 31.22 27.96 8.86
C ALA A 402 32.59 28.57 9.14
N ALA A 403 33.35 28.98 8.12
CA ALA A 403 34.70 29.54 8.23
C ALA A 403 34.94 30.62 7.19
N ASP A 404 35.84 31.54 7.48
CA ASP A 404 36.27 32.55 6.54
C ASP A 404 36.95 31.92 5.31
N ASN A 405 36.73 32.52 4.14
CA ASN A 405 37.24 32.06 2.85
C ASN A 405 36.81 30.63 2.44
N GLN A 406 35.70 30.13 2.97
CA GLN A 406 35.12 28.86 2.55
C GLN A 406 34.61 29.00 1.10
N THR A 407 35.16 28.17 0.21
CA THR A 407 34.86 28.24 -1.25
C THR A 407 33.76 27.26 -1.73
N ALA A 408 33.36 26.31 -0.89
CA ALA A 408 32.33 25.36 -1.22
C ALA A 408 31.52 24.95 0.03
N VAL A 409 30.30 24.52 -0.21
CA VAL A 409 29.44 23.90 0.81
C VAL A 409 28.87 22.59 0.26
N ASP A 410 28.81 21.59 1.11
CA ASP A 410 28.11 20.36 0.80
C ASP A 410 26.68 20.46 1.38
N ILE A 411 25.68 20.33 0.52
CA ILE A 411 24.28 20.41 0.92
C ILE A 411 23.71 18.99 0.88
N ASN A 412 23.41 18.44 2.05
CA ASN A 412 22.72 17.18 2.20
C ASN A 412 21.23 17.45 2.46
N VAL A 413 20.38 17.06 1.51
CA VAL A 413 18.93 17.20 1.62
C VAL A 413 18.37 15.90 2.20
N VAL A 414 17.61 16.03 3.29
CA VAL A 414 17.03 14.87 4.00
C VAL A 414 15.53 15.02 4.17
N GLN A 415 14.85 13.87 4.29
CA GLN A 415 13.42 13.78 4.50
C GLN A 415 13.13 13.01 5.79
N GLY A 416 12.28 13.54 6.64
CA GLY A 416 11.87 12.92 7.89
C GLY A 416 11.75 13.91 9.05
N GLU A 417 11.35 13.39 10.21
CA GLU A 417 11.04 14.20 11.40
C GLU A 417 12.14 14.15 12.49
N ARG A 418 13.24 13.41 12.26
CA ARG A 418 14.31 13.26 13.24
C ARG A 418 15.19 14.50 13.32
N GLN A 419 15.72 14.76 14.52
CA GLN A 419 16.54 15.94 14.78
C GLN A 419 17.87 15.94 14.00
N PHE A 420 18.49 14.78 13.84
CA PHE A 420 19.77 14.66 13.14
C PHE A 420 19.59 14.17 11.71
N ALA A 421 20.35 14.76 10.79
CA ALA A 421 20.30 14.42 9.36
C ALA A 421 20.54 12.93 9.11
N LYS A 422 21.49 12.32 9.82
CA LYS A 422 21.84 10.88 9.70
C LYS A 422 20.69 9.92 10.01
N ASP A 423 19.72 10.36 10.81
CA ASP A 423 18.57 9.56 11.24
C ASP A 423 17.36 9.72 10.30
N ASN A 424 17.50 10.56 9.28
CA ASN A 424 16.51 10.80 8.24
C ASN A 424 16.94 10.19 6.90
N LYS A 425 16.01 10.10 5.97
CA LYS A 425 16.29 9.61 4.62
C LYS A 425 17.02 10.70 3.81
N SER A 426 18.26 10.43 3.38
CA SER A 426 18.94 11.32 2.46
C SER A 426 18.32 11.24 1.07
N LEU A 427 17.99 12.38 0.49
CA LEU A 427 17.43 12.51 -0.87
C LEU A 427 18.53 12.86 -1.88
N GLY A 428 19.58 13.51 -1.46
CA GLY A 428 20.69 13.87 -2.33
C GLY A 428 21.70 14.78 -1.65
N GLN A 429 22.92 14.79 -2.21
CA GLN A 429 24.00 15.66 -1.80
C GLN A 429 24.42 16.52 -2.98
N PHE A 430 24.59 17.81 -2.75
CA PHE A 430 24.94 18.81 -3.75
C PHE A 430 26.16 19.60 -3.25
N ARG A 431 27.05 19.97 -4.16
CA ARG A 431 28.27 20.73 -3.86
C ARG A 431 28.34 22.02 -4.68
#